data_ec27b9dce1aee6903597e6f71f4f928e
#
_entry.id   ec27b9dce1aee6903597e6f71f4f928e
#
_cell.length_a   1.000
_cell.length_b   1.000
_cell.length_c   1.000
_cell.angle_alpha   90.00
_cell.angle_beta   90.00
_cell.angle_gamma   90.00
#
_symmetry.space_group_name_H-M   'P 1'
#
loop_
_entity.id
_entity.type
_entity.pdbx_description
1 polymer ?
#
loop_
_entity_poly.entity_id
_entity_poly.type
_entity_poly.pdbx_seq_one_letter_code
_entity_poly.pdbx_strand_id
1 'polypeptide(L)'
;LGLTFKPETDDLRSSPALDAIKILLEKNAKVFAFDPIFKTKPNIIKIPEKCNICPNIEDALENSDIALVFTKWDEFKSLNSNFLKQLMKNPIIIDGRGFLEKEKFDVGCYFKIGYSE
;
A
#
# COMPACT_ATOMS: atom_id res chain seq x y z
N LEU A 1 0.01 -0.49 -0.85
CA LEU A 1 1.42 -0.73 -0.55
C LEU A 1 1.57 -1.88 0.42
N GLY A 2 2.29 -2.93 -0.02
CA GLY A 2 2.46 -4.13 0.77
C GLY A 2 1.40 -5.17 0.49
N LEU A 3 1.82 -6.37 0.11
CA LEU A 3 0.92 -7.47 -0.21
C LEU A 3 1.21 -8.71 0.63
N THR A 4 2.44 -8.83 1.13
CA THR A 4 2.80 -9.97 1.97
C THR A 4 2.25 -9.80 3.38
N PHE A 5 2.03 -10.91 4.06
CA PHE A 5 1.51 -10.88 5.42
C PHE A 5 2.50 -10.22 6.38
N LYS A 6 3.78 -10.53 6.24
CA LYS A 6 4.85 -9.96 7.07
C LYS A 6 5.92 -9.38 6.14
N PRO A 7 6.64 -8.33 6.60
CA PRO A 7 7.73 -7.80 5.79
C PRO A 7 8.82 -8.83 5.62
N GLU A 8 9.53 -8.73 4.49
CA GLU A 8 10.68 -9.58 4.16
C GLU A 8 10.35 -11.06 4.08
N THR A 9 9.08 -11.40 3.87
CA THR A 9 8.66 -12.78 3.64
C THR A 9 7.78 -12.84 2.41
N ASP A 10 7.56 -14.05 1.92
CA ASP A 10 6.67 -14.29 0.79
C ASP A 10 5.38 -14.98 1.22
N ASP A 11 5.07 -14.93 2.50
CA ASP A 11 3.85 -15.54 3.02
C ASP A 11 2.63 -14.70 2.69
N LEU A 12 1.81 -15.21 1.78
CA LEU A 12 0.60 -14.53 1.34
C LEU A 12 -0.66 -15.10 1.92
N ARG A 13 -0.54 -16.13 2.74
CA ARG A 13 -1.71 -16.74 3.36
C ARG A 13 -2.39 -15.70 4.24
N SER A 14 -3.70 -15.62 4.11
CA SER A 14 -4.50 -14.69 4.92
C SER A 14 -4.09 -13.24 4.80
N SER A 15 -3.57 -12.85 3.63
CA SER A 15 -3.15 -11.47 3.40
C SER A 15 -4.37 -10.55 3.34
N PRO A 16 -4.50 -9.59 4.26
CA PRO A 16 -5.57 -8.60 4.19
C PRO A 16 -5.51 -7.76 2.91
N ALA A 17 -4.30 -7.56 2.38
CA ALA A 17 -4.13 -6.79 1.16
C ALA A 17 -4.80 -7.46 -0.03
N LEU A 18 -4.67 -8.77 -0.18
CA LEU A 18 -5.30 -9.48 -1.28
C LEU A 18 -6.82 -9.43 -1.18
N ASP A 19 -7.35 -9.54 0.04
CA ASP A 19 -8.79 -9.43 0.25
C ASP A 19 -9.28 -8.02 -0.11
N ALA A 20 -8.54 -6.99 0.27
CA ALA A 20 -8.88 -5.62 -0.06
C ALA A 20 -8.86 -5.39 -1.56
N ILE A 21 -7.86 -5.93 -2.26
CA ILE A 21 -7.77 -5.80 -3.71
C ILE A 21 -9.01 -6.40 -4.39
N LYS A 22 -9.42 -7.59 -3.95
CA LYS A 22 -10.59 -8.24 -4.52
C LYS A 22 -11.84 -7.40 -4.34
N ILE A 23 -12.04 -6.87 -3.14
CA ILE A 23 -13.21 -6.04 -2.86
C ILE A 23 -13.19 -4.76 -3.70
N LEU A 24 -12.04 -4.11 -3.79
CA LEU A 24 -11.92 -2.87 -4.56
C LEU A 24 -12.18 -3.10 -6.04
N LEU A 25 -11.67 -4.19 -6.60
CA LEU A 25 -11.91 -4.52 -7.99
C LEU A 25 -13.38 -4.84 -8.26
N GLU A 26 -14.06 -5.50 -7.32
CA GLU A 26 -15.49 -5.77 -7.44
C GLU A 26 -16.30 -4.48 -7.47
N LYS A 27 -15.79 -3.42 -6.86
CA LYS A 27 -16.44 -2.12 -6.85
C LYS A 27 -15.93 -1.19 -7.95
N ASN A 28 -15.25 -1.76 -8.94
CA ASN A 28 -14.76 -1.05 -10.12
C ASN A 28 -13.67 -0.02 -9.84
N ALA A 29 -12.96 -0.15 -8.74
CA ALA A 29 -11.80 0.70 -8.46
C ALA A 29 -10.62 0.27 -9.32
N LYS A 30 -9.76 1.23 -9.68
CA LYS A 30 -8.49 0.93 -10.32
C LYS A 30 -7.47 0.72 -9.21
N VAL A 31 -6.83 -0.45 -9.21
CA VAL A 31 -5.89 -0.81 -8.16
C VAL A 31 -4.48 -0.90 -8.70
N PHE A 32 -3.56 -0.20 -8.05
CA PHE A 32 -2.13 -0.24 -8.35
C PHE A 32 -1.42 -0.71 -7.09
N ALA A 33 -0.59 -1.74 -7.22
CA ALA A 33 0.01 -2.38 -6.06
C ALA A 33 1.52 -2.46 -6.17
N PHE A 34 2.19 -2.29 -5.06
CA PHE A 34 3.64 -2.46 -4.96
C PHE A 34 3.98 -3.17 -3.66
N ASP A 35 4.91 -4.11 -3.75
CA ASP A 35 5.49 -4.75 -2.58
C ASP A 35 6.97 -5.00 -2.90
N PRO A 36 7.89 -4.65 -1.98
CA PRO A 36 9.33 -4.88 -2.22
C PRO A 36 9.70 -6.31 -2.56
N ILE A 37 8.86 -7.30 -2.17
CA ILE A 37 9.14 -8.70 -2.48
C ILE A 37 9.19 -8.94 -3.99
N PHE A 38 8.53 -8.12 -4.79
CA PHE A 38 8.53 -8.27 -6.24
C PHE A 38 9.91 -8.05 -6.84
N LYS A 39 10.79 -7.33 -6.13
CA LYS A 39 12.15 -7.10 -6.62
C LYS A 39 13.00 -8.36 -6.60
N THR A 40 12.70 -9.26 -5.66
CA THR A 40 13.47 -10.49 -5.50
C THR A 40 12.71 -11.71 -6.00
N LYS A 41 11.39 -11.70 -5.92
CA LYS A 41 10.55 -12.82 -6.29
C LYS A 41 9.34 -12.35 -7.09
N PRO A 42 9.53 -11.90 -8.33
CA PRO A 42 8.46 -11.23 -9.09
C PRO A 42 7.26 -12.11 -9.41
N ASN A 43 7.41 -13.43 -9.44
CA ASN A 43 6.33 -14.32 -9.83
C ASN A 43 5.74 -15.12 -8.68
N ILE A 44 6.04 -14.72 -7.44
CA ILE A 44 5.66 -15.53 -6.31
C ILE A 44 4.19 -15.40 -5.95
N ILE A 45 3.54 -14.33 -6.42
CA ILE A 45 2.19 -13.98 -6.00
C ILE A 45 1.22 -14.09 -7.14
N LYS A 46 0.10 -14.75 -6.91
CA LYS A 46 -1.01 -14.72 -7.84
C LYS A 46 -1.92 -13.57 -7.45
N ILE A 47 -1.85 -12.51 -8.23
CA ILE A 47 -2.67 -11.32 -8.00
C ILE A 47 -3.73 -11.27 -9.09
N PRO A 48 -4.95 -10.79 -8.78
CA PRO A 48 -5.99 -10.66 -9.80
C PRO A 48 -5.48 -9.88 -11.02
N GLU A 49 -5.85 -10.34 -12.21
CA GLU A 49 -5.36 -9.74 -13.45
C GLU A 49 -5.63 -8.26 -13.56
N LYS A 50 -6.74 -7.81 -13.01
CA LYS A 50 -7.13 -6.41 -13.11
C LYS A 50 -6.34 -5.50 -12.16
N CYS A 51 -5.56 -6.07 -11.27
CA CYS A 51 -4.69 -5.28 -10.41
C CYS A 51 -3.39 -4.99 -11.13
N ASN A 52 -2.99 -3.74 -11.16
CA ASN A 52 -1.76 -3.31 -11.81
C ASN A 52 -0.60 -3.41 -10.83
N ILE A 53 0.38 -4.26 -11.16
CA ILE A 53 1.58 -4.41 -10.33
C ILE A 53 2.60 -3.38 -10.77
N CYS A 54 3.11 -2.60 -9.83
CA CYS A 54 4.06 -1.54 -10.13
C CYS A 54 5.45 -1.88 -9.62
N PRO A 55 6.50 -1.44 -10.31
CA PRO A 55 7.87 -1.79 -9.92
C PRO A 55 8.42 -0.96 -8.77
N ASN A 56 7.76 0.12 -8.40
CA ASN A 56 8.22 0.99 -7.33
C ASN A 56 7.03 1.72 -6.70
N ILE A 57 7.29 2.40 -5.58
CA ILE A 57 6.25 3.13 -4.85
C ILE A 57 5.70 4.27 -5.70
N GLU A 58 6.57 4.97 -6.39
CA GLU A 58 6.18 6.15 -7.16
C GLU A 58 5.14 5.81 -8.22
N ASP A 59 5.38 4.74 -8.96
CA ASP A 59 4.43 4.31 -9.99
C ASP A 59 3.09 3.88 -9.38
N ALA A 60 3.14 3.25 -8.22
CA ALA A 60 1.91 2.80 -7.56
C ALA A 60 1.08 3.98 -7.07
N LEU A 61 1.72 5.05 -6.63
CA LEU A 61 1.03 6.21 -6.07
C LEU A 61 0.60 7.23 -7.10
N GLU A 62 1.23 7.25 -8.27
CA GLU A 62 0.97 8.29 -9.27
C GLU A 62 -0.51 8.38 -9.64
N ASN A 63 -1.07 9.58 -9.50
CA ASN A 63 -2.48 9.88 -9.79
C ASN A 63 -3.49 9.08 -8.97
N SER A 64 -3.05 8.50 -7.87
CA SER A 64 -3.95 7.74 -6.99
C SER A 64 -4.78 8.67 -6.12
N ASP A 65 -5.96 8.21 -5.73
CA ASP A 65 -6.85 8.95 -4.85
C ASP A 65 -6.59 8.65 -3.38
N ILE A 66 -6.19 7.42 -3.07
CA ILE A 66 -5.92 6.98 -1.71
C ILE A 66 -4.81 5.95 -1.76
N ALA A 67 -3.91 6.01 -0.79
CA ALA A 67 -2.88 4.99 -0.60
C ALA A 67 -3.22 4.13 0.61
N LEU A 68 -3.08 2.82 0.48
CA LEU A 68 -3.33 1.88 1.57
C LEU A 68 -2.03 1.16 1.91
N VAL A 69 -1.70 1.02 3.18
CA VAL A 69 -0.50 0.33 3.64
C VAL A 69 -0.89 -0.90 4.43
N PHE A 70 -0.45 -2.07 3.98
CA PHE A 70 -0.83 -3.33 4.62
C PHE A 70 0.34 -4.11 5.22
N THR A 71 1.58 -3.74 4.92
CA THR A 71 2.76 -4.45 5.40
C THR A 71 3.80 -3.46 5.93
N LYS A 72 4.49 -3.84 6.99
CA LYS A 72 5.46 -2.96 7.66
C LYS A 72 6.84 -3.03 7.01
N TRP A 73 6.95 -2.69 5.74
CA TRP A 73 8.25 -2.60 5.08
C TRP A 73 8.94 -1.30 5.48
N ASP A 74 10.20 -1.37 5.86
CA ASP A 74 10.95 -0.17 6.24
C ASP A 74 10.99 0.87 5.13
N GLU A 75 10.96 0.43 3.90
CA GLU A 75 10.95 1.29 2.74
C GLU A 75 9.78 2.27 2.77
N PHE A 76 8.67 1.90 3.40
CA PHE A 76 7.50 2.77 3.48
C PHE A 76 7.65 3.89 4.51
N LYS A 77 8.64 3.80 5.40
CA LYS A 77 8.86 4.84 6.40
C LYS A 77 9.32 6.16 5.82
N SER A 78 9.77 6.15 4.57
CA SER A 78 10.16 7.39 3.89
C SER A 78 8.97 8.19 3.39
N LEU A 79 7.76 7.64 3.45
CA LEU A 79 6.57 8.34 2.98
C LEU A 79 6.26 9.55 3.88
N ASN A 80 5.84 10.64 3.26
CA ASN A 80 5.42 11.85 3.97
C ASN A 80 4.46 12.63 3.06
N SER A 81 3.83 13.67 3.60
CA SER A 81 2.86 14.44 2.85
C SER A 81 3.43 15.10 1.60
N ASN A 82 4.64 15.62 1.66
CA ASN A 82 5.24 16.23 0.47
C ASN A 82 5.41 15.23 -0.66
N PHE A 83 5.88 14.04 -0.33
CA PHE A 83 6.05 12.98 -1.32
C PHE A 83 4.69 12.60 -1.95
N LEU A 84 3.66 12.45 -1.11
CA LEU A 84 2.33 12.11 -1.60
C LEU A 84 1.74 13.20 -2.48
N LYS A 85 1.94 14.46 -2.10
CA LYS A 85 1.41 15.59 -2.86
C LYS A 85 1.99 15.69 -4.26
N GLN A 86 3.21 15.23 -4.43
CA GLN A 86 3.87 15.26 -5.74
C GLN A 86 3.31 14.22 -6.70
N LEU A 87 2.77 13.14 -6.18
CA LEU A 87 2.38 11.99 -6.99
C LEU A 87 0.88 11.77 -7.06
N MET A 88 0.17 11.96 -5.97
CA MET A 88 -1.23 11.58 -5.84
C MET A 88 -2.17 12.72 -6.16
N LYS A 89 -3.37 12.40 -6.64
CA LYS A 89 -4.42 13.40 -6.79
C LYS A 89 -4.85 13.92 -5.43
N ASN A 90 -5.02 13.01 -4.48
CA ASN A 90 -5.36 13.35 -3.10
C ASN A 90 -4.32 12.71 -2.20
N PRO A 91 -3.56 13.49 -1.41
CA PRO A 91 -2.47 12.93 -0.61
C PRO A 91 -2.98 12.31 0.68
N ILE A 92 -3.81 11.28 0.54
CA ILE A 92 -4.44 10.58 1.67
C ILE A 92 -3.84 9.19 1.79
N ILE A 93 -3.39 8.84 2.98
CA ILE A 93 -2.85 7.50 3.25
C ILE A 93 -3.57 6.88 4.43
N ILE A 94 -3.93 5.61 4.26
CA ILE A 94 -4.55 4.82 5.32
C ILE A 94 -3.57 3.73 5.71
N ASP A 95 -3.10 3.78 6.93
CA ASP A 95 -2.08 2.88 7.46
C ASP A 95 -2.76 1.73 8.21
N GLY A 96 -2.89 0.61 7.54
CA GLY A 96 -3.54 -0.55 8.11
C GLY A 96 -2.73 -1.26 9.18
N ARG A 97 -1.45 -0.90 9.33
CA ARG A 97 -0.58 -1.52 10.34
C ARG A 97 -0.22 -0.55 11.46
N GLY A 98 -0.54 0.73 11.29
CA GLY A 98 -0.28 1.73 12.32
C GLY A 98 1.20 1.92 12.62
N PHE A 99 2.08 1.81 11.61
CA PHE A 99 3.51 1.87 11.88
C PHE A 99 4.20 3.10 11.29
N LEU A 100 3.51 3.86 10.47
CA LEU A 100 4.06 5.10 9.94
C LEU A 100 3.96 6.22 10.98
N GLU A 101 4.83 7.20 10.87
CA GLU A 101 4.85 8.31 11.81
C GLU A 101 3.85 9.38 11.39
N LYS A 102 2.81 9.56 12.20
CA LYS A 102 1.75 10.52 11.95
C LYS A 102 2.29 11.93 11.72
N GLU A 103 3.38 12.28 12.38
CA GLU A 103 3.97 13.62 12.29
C GLU A 103 4.49 13.97 10.91
N LYS A 104 4.72 12.96 10.08
CA LYS A 104 5.19 13.17 8.71
C LYS A 104 4.07 13.56 7.76
N PHE A 105 2.83 13.56 8.22
CA PHE A 105 1.67 13.80 7.36
C PHE A 105 0.85 14.98 7.86
N ASP A 106 0.31 15.74 6.91
CA ASP A 106 -0.55 16.86 7.24
C ASP A 106 -1.84 16.38 7.90
N VAL A 107 -2.46 17.26 8.67
CA VAL A 107 -3.73 16.95 9.33
C VAL A 107 -4.77 16.59 8.27
N GLY A 108 -5.45 15.49 8.50
CA GLY A 108 -6.48 15.01 7.57
C GLY A 108 -5.94 14.16 6.43
N CYS A 109 -4.63 13.96 6.36
CA CYS A 109 -4.04 13.16 5.29
C CYS A 109 -3.59 11.78 5.74
N TYR A 110 -3.49 11.53 7.03
CA TYR A 110 -3.07 10.24 7.56
C TYR A 110 -4.15 9.66 8.46
N PHE A 111 -4.54 8.43 8.15
CA PHE A 111 -5.52 7.69 8.96
C PHE A 111 -4.93 6.35 9.33
N LYS A 112 -5.08 5.96 10.58
CA LYS A 112 -4.64 4.67 11.07
C LYS A 112 -5.86 3.80 11.31
N ILE A 113 -5.89 2.64 10.67
CA ILE A 113 -6.91 1.66 10.98
C ILE A 113 -6.33 0.78 12.05
N GLY A 114 -7.07 0.57 13.06
CA GLY A 114 -6.58 -0.38 13.89
C GLY A 114 -6.97 -0.28 15.25
N TYR A 115 -6.20 -0.90 15.98
CA TYR A 115 -6.43 -1.15 17.30
C TYR A 115 -5.62 -0.20 18.06
N SER A 116 -6.18 0.38 19.01
CA SER A 116 -5.39 1.13 19.95
C SER A 116 -4.69 0.12 20.82
N GLU A 117 -3.46 0.06 20.73
CA GLU A 117 -2.72 -0.76 21.64
C GLU A 117 -1.98 0.01 22.61
#